data_91d6b0a67f6bc9d709d37da63dae7a10
#
_entry.id   91d6b0a67f6bc9d709d37da63dae7a10
#
_cell.length_a   1.000
_cell.length_b   1.000
_cell.length_c   1.000
_cell.angle_alpha   90.00
_cell.angle_beta   90.00
_cell.angle_gamma   90.00
#
_symmetry.space_group_name_H-M   'P 1'
#
loop_
_entity.id
_entity.type
_entity.pdbx_description
1 polymer ?
#
loop_
_entity_poly.entity_id
_entity_poly.type
_entity_poly.pdbx_seq_one_letter_code
_entity_poly.pdbx_strand_id
1 'polypeptide(L)'
;MSLIVTGTIGIDDIVTPSGHANQVLGGSCMYFSAAASFYSPVRLVAVVGEDFPPAFRDSFKQFPNVDLQGLETRKGGKTFRWGGKYHANMNSRDTLFTELGVVGEHPAKVPGAYADSKLVFLANSPPAVQMGFIDQLPQRKLTVADTMD
;
A
#
# COMPACT_ATOMS: atom_id res chain seq x y z
N MET A 1 2.66 -7.64 -19.97
CA MET A 1 2.31 -6.22 -19.72
C MET A 1 2.67 -5.93 -18.25
N SER A 2 3.39 -4.86 -17.94
CA SER A 2 3.88 -4.60 -16.57
C SER A 2 2.84 -3.83 -15.76
N LEU A 3 2.44 -4.39 -14.62
CA LEU A 3 1.56 -3.77 -13.64
C LEU A 3 2.40 -3.14 -12.52
N ILE A 4 2.21 -1.84 -12.29
CA ILE A 4 2.79 -1.14 -11.14
C ILE A 4 1.66 -0.79 -10.17
N VAL A 5 1.92 -0.97 -8.87
CA VAL A 5 0.95 -0.74 -7.80
C VAL A 5 1.56 0.20 -6.78
N THR A 6 0.81 1.22 -6.39
CA THR A 6 1.17 2.11 -5.28
C THR A 6 -0.01 2.31 -4.34
N GLY A 7 0.26 2.77 -3.13
CA GLY A 7 -0.74 3.06 -2.11
C GLY A 7 -0.21 2.78 -0.70
N THR A 8 -1.11 2.68 0.26
CA THR A 8 -0.73 2.45 1.65
C THR A 8 -0.25 1.03 1.89
N ILE A 9 0.86 0.94 2.62
CA ILE A 9 1.27 -0.22 3.41
C ILE A 9 1.36 0.26 4.85
N GLY A 10 0.72 -0.43 5.76
CA GLY A 10 0.55 0.08 7.11
C GLY A 10 0.59 -0.99 8.20
N ILE A 11 0.46 -0.49 9.41
CA ILE A 11 0.32 -1.26 10.64
C ILE A 11 -1.07 -0.97 11.20
N ASP A 12 -1.96 -1.96 11.18
CA ASP A 12 -3.36 -1.78 11.54
C ASP A 12 -3.69 -2.38 12.91
N ASP A 13 -4.60 -1.72 13.62
CA ASP A 13 -5.25 -2.23 14.82
C ASP A 13 -6.74 -2.46 14.52
N ILE A 14 -7.18 -3.72 14.59
CA ILE A 14 -8.51 -4.14 14.15
C ILE A 14 -9.31 -4.68 15.34
N VAL A 15 -10.50 -4.13 15.53
CA VAL A 15 -11.49 -4.63 16.49
C VAL A 15 -12.71 -5.15 15.73
N THR A 16 -13.14 -6.36 16.05
CA THR A 16 -14.34 -7.00 15.49
C THR A 16 -15.23 -7.52 16.63
N PRO A 17 -16.48 -7.89 16.35
CA PRO A 17 -17.33 -8.54 17.37
C PRO A 17 -16.75 -9.85 17.93
N SER A 18 -15.90 -10.53 17.19
CA SER A 18 -15.29 -11.81 17.58
C SER A 18 -13.92 -11.67 18.24
N GLY A 19 -13.33 -10.47 18.29
CA GLY A 19 -12.00 -10.28 18.87
C GLY A 19 -11.28 -9.05 18.33
N HIS A 20 -10.01 -8.94 18.69
CA HIS A 20 -9.14 -7.85 18.23
C HIS A 20 -7.80 -8.39 17.76
N ALA A 21 -7.18 -7.66 16.85
CA ALA A 21 -5.82 -7.90 16.39
C ALA A 21 -5.07 -6.57 16.36
N ASN A 22 -3.94 -6.51 17.03
CA ASN A 22 -3.14 -5.30 17.13
C ASN A 22 -1.86 -5.46 16.32
N GLN A 23 -1.42 -4.36 15.72
CA GLN A 23 -0.17 -4.28 14.97
C GLN A 23 -0.05 -5.37 13.90
N VAL A 24 -1.09 -5.51 13.09
CA VAL A 24 -1.10 -6.44 11.95
C VAL A 24 -0.70 -5.72 10.66
N LEU A 25 -0.15 -6.46 9.71
CA LEU A 25 0.14 -5.92 8.39
C LEU A 25 -1.16 -5.51 7.69
N GLY A 26 -1.22 -4.24 7.30
CA GLY A 26 -2.35 -3.63 6.62
C GLY A 26 -1.95 -2.87 5.36
N GLY A 27 -2.94 -2.20 4.80
CA GLY A 27 -2.79 -1.35 3.63
C GLY A 27 -3.25 -2.00 2.32
N SER A 28 -4.03 -1.24 1.56
CA SER A 28 -4.63 -1.70 0.30
C SER A 28 -3.60 -2.08 -0.77
N CYS A 29 -2.45 -1.40 -0.78
CA CYS A 29 -1.35 -1.70 -1.71
C CYS A 29 -0.82 -3.12 -1.51
N MET A 30 -0.65 -3.56 -0.25
CA MET A 30 -0.19 -4.90 0.07
C MET A 30 -1.19 -5.96 -0.43
N TYR A 31 -2.45 -5.82 -0.04
CA TYR A 31 -3.47 -6.84 -0.36
C TYR A 31 -3.75 -6.93 -1.85
N PHE A 32 -3.81 -5.79 -2.55
CA PHE A 32 -3.97 -5.80 -4.00
C PHE A 32 -2.77 -6.46 -4.69
N SER A 33 -1.54 -6.12 -4.27
CA SER A 33 -0.33 -6.69 -4.86
C SER A 33 -0.26 -8.20 -4.66
N ALA A 34 -0.61 -8.67 -3.45
CA ALA A 34 -0.68 -10.10 -3.16
C ALA A 34 -1.68 -10.82 -4.08
N ALA A 35 -2.92 -10.31 -4.18
CA ALA A 35 -3.96 -10.89 -5.03
C ALA A 35 -3.59 -10.86 -6.52
N ALA A 36 -3.10 -9.73 -7.02
CA ALA A 36 -2.71 -9.56 -8.42
C ALA A 36 -1.53 -10.46 -8.83
N SER A 37 -0.65 -10.78 -7.89
CA SER A 37 0.55 -11.59 -8.14
C SER A 37 0.25 -13.02 -8.59
N PHE A 38 -0.94 -13.53 -8.31
CA PHE A 38 -1.40 -14.84 -8.82
C PHE A 38 -1.69 -14.82 -10.33
N TYR A 39 -1.87 -13.64 -10.91
CA TYR A 39 -2.25 -13.48 -12.32
C TYR A 39 -1.14 -12.84 -13.15
N SER A 40 -0.28 -12.02 -12.56
CA SER A 40 0.72 -11.23 -13.27
C SER A 40 1.86 -10.81 -12.34
N PRO A 41 3.09 -10.62 -12.85
CA PRO A 41 4.13 -9.92 -12.09
C PRO A 41 3.68 -8.51 -11.70
N VAL A 42 3.93 -8.14 -10.45
CA VAL A 42 3.55 -6.86 -9.83
C VAL A 42 4.81 -6.12 -9.41
N ARG A 43 4.94 -4.88 -9.83
CA ARG A 43 5.96 -3.92 -9.39
C ARG A 43 5.39 -3.07 -8.27
N LEU A 44 5.69 -3.41 -7.02
CA LEU A 44 5.18 -2.68 -5.88
C LEU A 44 6.04 -1.45 -5.61
N VAL A 45 5.41 -0.27 -5.53
CA VAL A 45 6.08 1.00 -5.19
C VAL A 45 5.30 1.66 -4.06
N ALA A 46 5.89 1.69 -2.89
CA ALA A 46 5.27 2.24 -1.69
C ALA A 46 6.34 2.76 -0.72
N VAL A 47 5.90 3.46 0.32
CA VAL A 47 6.78 3.96 1.38
C VAL A 47 6.35 3.38 2.72
N VAL A 48 7.36 3.06 3.54
CA VAL A 48 7.18 2.67 4.95
C VAL A 48 8.18 3.45 5.80
N GLY A 49 7.87 3.59 7.07
CA GLY A 49 8.78 4.20 8.02
C GLY A 49 9.87 3.23 8.50
N GLU A 50 10.78 3.76 9.31
CA GLU A 50 11.87 2.98 9.91
C GLU A 50 11.36 1.94 10.93
N ASP A 51 10.15 2.16 11.44
CA ASP A 51 9.46 1.27 12.38
C ASP A 51 8.70 0.12 11.72
N PHE A 52 8.79 -0.05 10.38
CA PHE A 52 8.12 -1.13 9.68
C PHE A 52 8.71 -2.48 10.06
N PRO A 53 7.92 -3.41 10.65
CA PRO A 53 8.44 -4.67 11.15
C PRO A 53 9.11 -5.52 10.07
N PRO A 54 10.31 -6.07 10.31
CA PRO A 54 10.96 -6.97 9.36
C PRO A 54 10.10 -8.18 8.97
N ALA A 55 9.34 -8.73 9.92
CA ALA A 55 8.41 -9.84 9.67
C ALA A 55 7.34 -9.49 8.63
N PHE A 56 6.89 -8.23 8.56
CA PHE A 56 5.93 -7.79 7.55
C PHE A 56 6.57 -7.74 6.16
N ARG A 57 7.83 -7.31 6.08
CA ARG A 57 8.59 -7.36 4.83
C ARG A 57 8.78 -8.81 4.37
N ASP A 58 9.05 -9.73 5.31
CA ASP A 58 9.23 -11.15 5.01
C ASP A 58 7.94 -11.82 4.53
N SER A 59 6.76 -11.33 4.93
CA SER A 59 5.47 -11.85 4.45
C SER A 59 5.34 -11.77 2.92
N PHE A 60 5.98 -10.80 2.27
CA PHE A 60 5.97 -10.70 0.81
C PHE A 60 6.68 -11.86 0.09
N LYS A 61 7.56 -12.60 0.79
CA LYS A 61 8.23 -13.79 0.23
C LYS A 61 7.26 -14.90 -0.17
N GLN A 62 6.03 -14.87 0.38
CA GLN A 62 4.95 -15.79 -0.01
C GLN A 62 4.39 -15.47 -1.40
N PHE A 63 4.69 -14.30 -1.95
CA PHE A 63 4.21 -13.80 -3.23
C PHE A 63 5.38 -13.54 -4.17
N PRO A 64 5.99 -14.59 -4.76
CA PRO A 64 7.26 -14.47 -5.52
C PRO A 64 7.14 -13.58 -6.77
N ASN A 65 5.91 -13.31 -7.25
CA ASN A 65 5.67 -12.42 -8.37
C ASN A 65 5.52 -10.94 -7.98
N VAL A 66 5.68 -10.59 -6.69
CA VAL A 66 5.72 -9.19 -6.23
C VAL A 66 7.18 -8.74 -6.13
N ASP A 67 7.56 -7.82 -7.00
CA ASP A 67 8.87 -7.18 -6.97
C ASP A 67 8.83 -5.98 -6.01
N LEU A 68 9.68 -6.01 -4.99
CA LEU A 68 9.77 -5.02 -3.91
C LEU A 68 10.88 -3.97 -4.11
N GLN A 69 11.51 -3.90 -5.28
CA GLN A 69 12.57 -2.90 -5.53
C GLN A 69 12.07 -1.46 -5.30
N GLY A 70 10.78 -1.22 -5.46
CA GLY A 70 10.12 0.06 -5.22
C GLY A 70 9.63 0.28 -3.79
N LEU A 71 9.86 -0.65 -2.86
CA LEU A 71 9.48 -0.46 -1.45
C LEU A 71 10.54 0.34 -0.70
N GLU A 72 10.29 1.63 -0.56
CA GLU A 72 11.16 2.60 0.09
C GLU A 72 10.98 2.59 1.61
N THR A 73 12.09 2.58 2.36
CA THR A 73 12.07 2.84 3.82
C THR A 73 12.60 4.24 4.10
N ARG A 74 11.77 5.11 4.68
CA ARG A 74 12.16 6.48 5.05
C ARG A 74 12.69 6.52 6.47
N LYS A 75 13.95 6.91 6.60
CA LYS A 75 14.63 7.06 7.90
C LYS A 75 14.00 8.19 8.72
N GLY A 76 13.89 7.97 10.04
CA GLY A 76 13.29 8.94 10.96
C GLY A 76 11.77 9.11 10.83
N GLY A 77 11.16 8.47 9.85
CA GLY A 77 9.71 8.52 9.63
C GLY A 77 8.97 7.33 10.25
N LYS A 78 7.67 7.49 10.44
CA LYS A 78 6.77 6.45 10.93
C LYS A 78 5.97 5.85 9.78
N THR A 79 5.74 4.54 9.83
CA THR A 79 4.83 3.85 8.92
C THR A 79 3.40 4.32 9.15
N PHE A 80 2.60 4.34 8.08
CA PHE A 80 1.16 4.56 8.15
C PHE A 80 0.51 3.62 9.17
N ARG A 81 -0.40 4.15 9.97
CA ARG A 81 -1.17 3.37 10.94
C ARG A 81 -2.65 3.70 10.84
N TRP A 82 -3.45 2.67 10.96
CA TRP A 82 -4.89 2.81 11.00
C TRP A 82 -5.50 1.91 12.07
N GLY A 83 -6.49 2.43 12.79
CA GLY A 83 -7.28 1.65 13.71
C GLY A 83 -8.75 1.67 13.32
N GLY A 84 -9.38 0.49 13.27
CA GLY A 84 -10.78 0.35 12.90
C GLY A 84 -11.55 -0.59 13.79
N LYS A 85 -12.82 -0.23 14.07
CA LYS A 85 -13.77 -1.08 14.78
C LYS A 85 -14.92 -1.46 13.85
N TYR A 86 -14.99 -2.72 13.49
CA TYR A 86 -16.07 -3.26 12.67
C TYR A 86 -17.33 -3.53 13.50
N HIS A 87 -18.48 -3.19 12.93
CA HIS A 87 -19.77 -3.45 13.53
C HIS A 87 -20.20 -4.92 13.36
N ALA A 88 -21.29 -5.32 14.03
CA ALA A 88 -21.76 -6.71 14.02
C ALA A 88 -22.06 -7.26 12.62
N ASN A 89 -22.44 -6.40 11.67
CA ASN A 89 -22.71 -6.77 10.28
C ASN A 89 -21.44 -6.92 9.42
N MET A 90 -20.24 -6.56 9.94
CA MET A 90 -18.95 -6.56 9.26
C MET A 90 -18.86 -5.68 7.98
N ASN A 91 -19.94 -4.98 7.62
CA ASN A 91 -19.99 -4.12 6.44
C ASN A 91 -19.69 -2.64 6.76
N SER A 92 -19.95 -2.23 8.00
CA SER A 92 -19.66 -0.89 8.48
C SER A 92 -18.60 -0.91 9.56
N ARG A 93 -17.84 0.16 9.64
CA ARG A 93 -16.77 0.32 10.61
C ARG A 93 -16.66 1.77 11.06
N ASP A 94 -16.15 1.97 12.26
CA ASP A 94 -15.69 3.26 12.76
C ASP A 94 -14.17 3.31 12.64
N THR A 95 -13.63 4.42 12.15
CA THR A 95 -12.20 4.70 12.22
C THR A 95 -11.89 5.23 13.62
N LEU A 96 -10.99 4.56 14.32
CA LEU A 96 -10.56 4.96 15.66
C LEU A 96 -9.43 5.99 15.60
N PHE A 97 -8.49 5.77 14.66
CA PHE A 97 -7.40 6.71 14.37
C PHE A 97 -6.86 6.49 12.96
N THR A 98 -6.21 7.49 12.40
CA THR A 98 -5.42 7.45 11.17
C THR A 98 -4.16 8.28 11.37
N GLU A 99 -3.00 7.66 11.26
CA GLU A 99 -1.70 8.31 11.31
C GLU A 99 -1.01 8.13 9.96
N LEU A 100 -0.95 9.20 9.16
CA LEU A 100 -0.43 9.11 7.80
C LEU A 100 1.06 8.74 7.75
N GLY A 101 1.84 9.18 8.74
CA GLY A 101 3.27 8.95 8.73
C GLY A 101 3.92 9.38 7.40
N VAL A 102 4.87 8.61 6.94
CA VAL A 102 5.61 8.90 5.70
C VAL A 102 4.74 8.91 4.43
N VAL A 103 3.56 8.30 4.45
CA VAL A 103 2.64 8.29 3.31
C VAL A 103 2.09 9.70 3.02
N GLY A 104 1.94 10.53 4.04
CA GLY A 104 1.44 11.90 3.90
C GLY A 104 2.47 12.91 3.37
N GLU A 105 3.74 12.54 3.23
CA GLU A 105 4.80 13.49 2.87
C GLU A 105 4.85 13.76 1.36
N HIS A 106 5.24 12.78 0.60
CA HIS A 106 5.35 12.83 -0.86
C HIS A 106 5.24 11.42 -1.47
N PRO A 107 4.91 11.29 -2.78
CA PRO A 107 4.82 9.99 -3.43
C PRO A 107 6.12 9.17 -3.31
N ALA A 108 5.99 7.86 -3.29
CA ALA A 108 7.13 6.97 -3.47
C ALA A 108 7.80 7.21 -4.82
N LYS A 109 9.12 7.10 -4.86
CA LYS A 109 9.89 7.25 -6.09
C LYS A 109 9.78 6.00 -6.94
N VAL A 110 9.37 6.16 -8.20
CA VAL A 110 9.35 5.06 -9.17
C VAL A 110 10.80 4.71 -9.56
N PRO A 111 11.26 3.46 -9.33
CA PRO A 111 12.56 3.01 -9.82
C PRO A 111 12.65 3.13 -11.35
N GLY A 112 13.84 3.51 -11.87
CA GLY A 112 14.05 3.64 -13.31
C GLY A 112 13.69 2.37 -14.11
N ALA A 113 13.93 1.19 -13.51
CA ALA A 113 13.54 -0.11 -14.08
C ALA A 113 12.02 -0.30 -14.22
N TYR A 114 11.20 0.53 -13.57
CA TYR A 114 9.74 0.46 -13.63
C TYR A 114 9.10 1.54 -14.51
N ALA A 115 9.89 2.47 -15.07
CA ALA A 115 9.40 3.60 -15.85
C ALA A 115 8.63 3.20 -17.12
N ASP A 116 8.82 1.96 -17.62
CA ASP A 116 8.12 1.39 -18.77
C ASP A 116 6.75 0.78 -18.42
N SER A 117 6.31 0.88 -17.17
CA SER A 117 5.04 0.30 -16.71
C SER A 117 3.85 0.91 -17.46
N LYS A 118 2.97 0.03 -17.98
CA LYS A 118 1.83 0.44 -18.80
C LYS A 118 0.50 0.41 -18.05
N LEU A 119 0.39 -0.43 -17.05
CA LEU A 119 -0.79 -0.53 -16.18
C LEU A 119 -0.44 -0.01 -14.81
N VAL A 120 -1.26 0.89 -14.29
CA VAL A 120 -1.09 1.52 -12.97
C VAL A 120 -2.30 1.24 -12.12
N PHE A 121 -2.10 0.70 -10.93
CA PHE A 121 -3.12 0.64 -9.90
C PHE A 121 -2.73 1.57 -8.74
N LEU A 122 -3.60 2.54 -8.48
CA LEU A 122 -3.50 3.46 -7.36
C LEU A 122 -4.38 2.92 -6.24
N ALA A 123 -3.79 2.18 -5.32
CA ALA A 123 -4.47 1.77 -4.10
C ALA A 123 -4.69 2.97 -3.18
N ASN A 124 -5.51 2.81 -2.14
CA ASN A 124 -5.89 3.90 -1.26
C ASN A 124 -4.67 4.68 -0.73
N SER A 125 -4.70 5.98 -0.97
CA SER A 125 -3.75 6.96 -0.42
C SER A 125 -4.26 8.38 -0.67
N PRO A 126 -3.72 9.43 -0.04
CA PRO A 126 -4.15 10.80 -0.29
C PRO A 126 -4.14 11.15 -1.78
N PRO A 127 -5.18 11.81 -2.33
CA PRO A 127 -5.28 12.10 -3.77
C PRO A 127 -4.06 12.85 -4.34
N ALA A 128 -3.48 13.79 -3.58
CA ALA A 128 -2.29 14.50 -4.00
C ALA A 128 -1.07 13.56 -4.19
N VAL A 129 -0.95 12.53 -3.34
CA VAL A 129 0.09 11.50 -3.45
C VAL A 129 -0.16 10.61 -4.68
N GLN A 130 -1.42 10.22 -4.93
CA GLN A 130 -1.78 9.47 -6.14
C GLN A 130 -1.45 10.26 -7.41
N MET A 131 -1.81 11.54 -7.46
CA MET A 131 -1.52 12.42 -8.60
C MET A 131 -0.02 12.55 -8.84
N GLY A 132 0.77 12.88 -7.81
CA GLY A 132 2.21 13.00 -7.94
C GLY A 132 2.91 11.66 -8.28
N PHE A 133 2.28 10.53 -7.98
CA PHE A 133 2.80 9.22 -8.40
C PHE A 133 2.62 9.01 -9.90
N ILE A 134 1.44 9.26 -10.46
CA ILE A 134 1.17 9.05 -11.88
C ILE A 134 1.98 9.98 -12.79
N ASP A 135 2.38 11.16 -12.31
CA ASP A 135 3.23 12.09 -13.06
C ASP A 135 4.61 11.50 -13.38
N GLN A 136 5.06 10.52 -12.58
CA GLN A 136 6.32 9.80 -12.82
C GLN A 136 6.21 8.72 -13.93
N LEU A 137 5.01 8.45 -14.45
CA LEU A 137 4.72 7.36 -15.40
C LEU A 137 4.09 7.89 -16.70
N PRO A 138 4.78 8.73 -17.48
CA PRO A 138 4.21 9.36 -18.68
C PRO A 138 3.82 8.36 -19.77
N GLN A 139 4.37 7.14 -19.74
CA GLN A 139 4.12 6.10 -20.74
C GLN A 139 2.96 5.15 -20.34
N ARG A 140 2.28 5.40 -19.22
CA ARG A 140 1.13 4.58 -18.80
C ARG A 140 0.01 4.60 -19.84
N LYS A 141 -0.68 3.47 -19.97
CA LYS A 141 -1.82 3.33 -20.89
C LYS A 141 -3.16 3.25 -20.15
N LEU A 142 -3.16 2.68 -18.95
CA LEU A 142 -4.35 2.54 -18.13
C LEU A 142 -3.98 2.82 -16.68
N THR A 143 -4.81 3.64 -16.04
CA THR A 143 -4.76 3.88 -14.60
C THR A 143 -6.11 3.49 -13.99
N VAL A 144 -6.06 2.68 -12.95
CA VAL A 144 -7.21 2.33 -12.12
C VAL A 144 -6.93 2.83 -10.72
N ALA A 145 -7.91 3.45 -10.08
CA ALA A 145 -7.76 4.02 -8.75
C ALA A 145 -8.80 3.45 -7.79
N ASP A 146 -8.36 3.15 -6.58
CA ASP A 146 -9.21 2.97 -5.42
C ASP A 146 -9.51 4.35 -4.84
N THR A 147 -10.80 4.66 -4.73
CA THR A 147 -11.30 5.96 -4.26
C THR A 147 -11.88 5.89 -2.84
N MET A 148 -11.58 4.82 -2.12
CA MET A 148 -11.96 4.70 -0.71
C MET A 148 -11.14 5.67 0.12
N ASP A 149 -11.80 6.53 0.85
CA ASP A 149 -11.30 7.53 1.81
C ASP A 149 -11.49 7.09 3.28
#